data_6a4399a9ab1d4f96e1c308db429179c3
#
_entry.id   6a4399a9ab1d4f96e1c308db429179c3
#
_cell.length_a   1.000
_cell.length_b   1.000
_cell.length_c   1.000
_cell.angle_alpha   90.00
_cell.angle_beta   90.00
_cell.angle_gamma   90.00
#
_symmetry.space_group_name_H-M   'P 1'
#
loop_
_entity.id
_entity.type
_entity.pdbx_description
1 polymer ?
#
loop_
_entity_poly.entity_id
_entity_poly.type
_entity_poly.pdbx_seq_one_letter_code
_entity_poly.pdbx_strand_id
1 'polypeptide(L)'
;MNWMSIQRIVGLLLMLFSASMLTPIIVGIVYSDATWQSFLFSFAITIIIGFIAWYPVRENKKELKLRDGFMVVALFWIVLGSFGAIPFFYANETNMSMTDSIFESISGLTTTGATVITGLDSLPKSILYLSLIHISEPTRLRRIS
;
A
#
# COMPACT_ATOMS: atom_id res chain seq x y z
N MET A 1 13.04 24.91 3.33
CA MET A 1 12.38 23.60 3.19
C MET A 1 13.05 22.64 4.17
N ASN A 2 12.27 22.06 5.09
CA ASN A 2 12.83 21.20 6.15
C ASN A 2 12.77 19.73 5.73
N TRP A 3 13.68 19.30 4.87
CA TRP A 3 13.74 17.92 4.37
C TRP A 3 13.74 16.86 5.47
N MET A 4 14.43 17.12 6.58
CA MET A 4 14.47 16.20 7.73
C MET A 4 13.09 16.01 8.37
N SER A 5 12.29 17.07 8.49
CA SER A 5 10.92 16.97 9.03
C SER A 5 9.98 16.25 8.06
N ILE A 6 10.12 16.51 6.76
CA ILE A 6 9.37 15.81 5.70
C ILE A 6 9.71 14.31 5.74
N GLN A 7 10.98 13.97 5.74
CA GLN A 7 11.46 12.58 5.78
C GLN A 7 10.96 11.84 7.02
N ARG A 8 10.98 12.50 8.19
CA ARG A 8 10.48 11.94 9.44
C ARG A 8 9.00 11.56 9.34
N ILE A 9 8.17 12.45 8.80
CA ILE A 9 6.74 12.20 8.69
C ILE A 9 6.45 11.12 7.65
N VAL A 10 7.09 11.18 6.48
CA VAL A 10 6.93 10.15 5.44
C VAL A 10 7.35 8.77 5.96
N GLY A 11 8.47 8.68 6.68
CA GLY A 11 8.91 7.43 7.30
C GLY A 11 7.91 6.88 8.31
N LEU A 12 7.35 7.75 9.17
CA LEU A 12 6.33 7.36 10.13
C LEU A 12 5.03 6.91 9.44
N LEU A 13 4.59 7.63 8.41
CA LEU A 13 3.40 7.25 7.62
C LEU A 13 3.61 5.91 6.92
N LEU A 14 4.83 5.65 6.42
CA LEU A 14 5.17 4.38 5.78
C LEU A 14 5.10 3.21 6.79
N MET A 15 5.58 3.43 8.01
CA MET A 15 5.46 2.44 9.10
C MET A 15 3.99 2.18 9.47
N LEU A 16 3.16 3.22 9.56
CA LEU A 16 1.72 3.07 9.80
C LEU A 16 1.04 2.33 8.65
N PHE A 17 1.40 2.64 7.40
CA PHE A 17 0.88 1.93 6.24
C PHE A 17 1.27 0.46 6.24
N SER A 18 2.49 0.11 6.67
CA SER A 18 2.90 -1.28 6.78
C SER A 18 2.00 -2.07 7.74
N ALA A 19 1.53 -1.45 8.82
CA ALA A 19 0.60 -2.09 9.75
C ALA A 19 -0.73 -2.47 9.09
N SER A 20 -1.21 -1.72 8.08
CA SER A 20 -2.41 -2.09 7.32
C SER A 20 -2.26 -3.38 6.52
N MET A 21 -1.02 -3.75 6.15
CA MET A 21 -0.74 -4.99 5.45
C MET A 21 -0.88 -6.24 6.33
N LEU A 22 -0.98 -6.09 7.66
CA LEU A 22 -1.22 -7.21 8.56
C LEU A 22 -2.61 -7.81 8.37
N THR A 23 -3.59 -7.00 7.98
CA THR A 23 -4.97 -7.49 7.79
C THR A 23 -5.09 -8.49 6.64
N PRO A 24 -4.55 -8.25 5.41
CA PRO A 24 -4.50 -9.28 4.36
C PRO A 24 -3.68 -10.51 4.74
N ILE A 25 -2.63 -10.37 5.56
CA ILE A 25 -1.84 -11.52 6.04
C ILE A 25 -2.72 -12.44 6.89
N ILE A 26 -3.50 -11.89 7.82
CA ILE A 26 -4.43 -12.67 8.65
C ILE A 26 -5.45 -13.39 7.78
N VAL A 27 -6.02 -12.70 6.79
CA VAL A 27 -6.95 -13.29 5.82
C VAL A 27 -6.29 -14.42 5.04
N GLY A 28 -5.07 -14.21 4.53
CA GLY A 28 -4.30 -15.23 3.80
C GLY A 28 -4.04 -16.49 4.62
N ILE A 29 -3.71 -16.33 5.91
CA ILE A 29 -3.50 -17.46 6.83
C ILE A 29 -4.81 -18.22 7.07
N VAL A 30 -5.92 -17.51 7.32
CA VAL A 30 -7.23 -18.13 7.59
C VAL A 30 -7.73 -18.93 6.39
N TYR A 31 -7.52 -18.43 5.18
CA TYR A 31 -7.94 -19.11 3.94
C TYR A 31 -6.87 -20.05 3.35
N SER A 32 -5.72 -20.20 4.02
CA SER A 32 -4.57 -21.01 3.56
C SER A 32 -4.10 -20.62 2.15
N ASP A 33 -4.21 -19.35 1.81
CA ASP A 33 -3.73 -18.82 0.54
C ASP A 33 -2.20 -18.70 0.55
N ALA A 34 -1.51 -19.15 -0.51
CA ALA A 34 -0.05 -19.06 -0.61
C ALA A 34 0.46 -17.58 -0.67
N THR A 35 -0.43 -16.65 -0.96
CA THR A 35 -0.12 -15.21 -1.11
C THR A 35 0.22 -14.48 0.20
N TRP A 36 -0.05 -15.05 1.37
CA TRP A 36 0.32 -14.45 2.65
C TRP A 36 1.84 -14.16 2.74
N GLN A 37 2.68 -14.96 2.05
CA GLN A 37 4.12 -14.75 2.00
C GLN A 37 4.48 -13.46 1.27
N SER A 38 3.79 -13.14 0.17
CA SER A 38 4.00 -11.89 -0.58
C SER A 38 3.65 -10.67 0.26
N PHE A 39 2.57 -10.75 1.05
CA PHE A 39 2.19 -9.68 1.99
C PHE A 39 3.17 -9.55 3.14
N LEU A 40 3.65 -10.67 3.69
CA LEU A 40 4.66 -10.66 4.76
C LEU A 40 5.97 -10.02 4.28
N PHE A 41 6.41 -10.37 3.07
CA PHE A 41 7.59 -9.79 2.45
C PHE A 41 7.43 -8.29 2.21
N SER A 42 6.28 -7.88 1.68
CA SER A 42 5.93 -6.47 1.47
C SER A 42 5.89 -5.68 2.78
N PHE A 43 5.30 -6.27 3.83
CA PHE A 43 5.29 -5.71 5.18
C PHE A 43 6.72 -5.50 5.70
N ALA A 44 7.57 -6.53 5.61
CA ALA A 44 8.95 -6.46 6.10
C ALA A 44 9.75 -5.37 5.37
N ILE A 45 9.67 -5.31 4.05
CA ILE A 45 10.36 -4.28 3.26
C ILE A 45 9.85 -2.88 3.64
N THR A 46 8.54 -2.70 3.70
CA THR A 46 7.92 -1.40 3.95
C THR A 46 8.27 -0.89 5.35
N ILE A 47 8.22 -1.74 6.37
CA ILE A 47 8.55 -1.33 7.74
C ILE A 47 10.04 -1.04 7.91
N ILE A 48 10.91 -1.84 7.29
CA ILE A 48 12.37 -1.62 7.34
C ILE A 48 12.74 -0.29 6.68
N ILE A 49 12.21 -0.02 5.49
CA ILE A 49 12.50 1.23 4.78
C ILE A 49 11.91 2.43 5.53
N GLY A 50 10.68 2.30 6.07
CA GLY A 50 10.07 3.31 6.92
C GLY A 50 10.90 3.61 8.15
N PHE A 51 11.44 2.58 8.81
CA PHE A 51 12.30 2.72 9.97
C PHE A 51 13.65 3.37 9.62
N ILE A 52 14.31 2.94 8.55
CA ILE A 52 15.56 3.53 8.06
C ILE A 52 15.36 5.01 7.71
N ALA A 53 14.25 5.35 7.08
CA ALA A 53 13.94 6.73 6.76
C ALA A 53 13.67 7.58 8.01
N TRP A 54 12.98 7.03 9.00
CA TRP A 54 12.60 7.75 10.22
C TRP A 54 13.74 7.87 11.23
N TYR A 55 14.55 6.83 11.43
CA TYR A 55 15.54 6.73 12.49
C TYR A 55 16.54 7.89 12.56
N PRO A 56 17.20 8.32 11.45
CA PRO A 56 18.22 9.38 11.49
C PRO A 56 17.62 10.76 11.78
N VAL A 57 16.34 10.95 11.56
CA VAL A 57 15.65 12.24 11.70
C VAL A 57 14.65 12.31 12.85
N ARG A 58 14.59 11.26 13.68
CA ARG A 58 13.62 11.12 14.79
C ARG A 58 13.65 12.27 15.81
N GLU A 59 14.83 12.86 16.04
CA GLU A 59 15.04 13.93 17.03
C GLU A 59 14.75 15.32 16.47
N ASN A 60 14.54 15.43 15.16
CA ASN A 60 14.26 16.71 14.53
C ASN A 60 12.80 17.13 14.78
N LYS A 61 12.61 18.02 15.77
CA LYS A 61 11.29 18.56 16.15
C LYS A 61 10.97 19.91 15.50
N LYS A 62 11.64 20.26 14.40
CA LYS A 62 11.36 21.52 13.71
C LYS A 62 9.94 21.52 13.17
N GLU A 63 9.25 22.64 13.38
CA GLU A 63 7.89 22.84 12.89
C GLU A 63 7.84 22.82 11.36
N LEU A 64 6.77 22.20 10.85
CA LEU A 64 6.46 22.19 9.42
C LEU A 64 5.86 23.52 9.01
N LYS A 65 6.42 24.11 7.96
CA LYS A 65 5.76 25.22 7.26
C LYS A 65 4.67 24.68 6.34
N LEU A 66 3.70 25.51 6.01
CA LEU A 66 2.59 25.12 5.11
C LEU A 66 3.06 24.48 3.80
N ARG A 67 4.14 25.01 3.22
CA ARG A 67 4.76 24.47 2.00
C ARG A 67 5.34 23.07 2.19
N ASP A 68 5.91 22.78 3.36
CA ASP A 68 6.45 21.46 3.69
C ASP A 68 5.31 20.44 3.82
N GLY A 69 4.13 20.87 4.29
CA GLY A 69 2.92 20.05 4.35
C GLY A 69 2.46 19.57 2.97
N PHE A 70 2.45 20.44 1.96
CA PHE A 70 2.12 20.04 0.59
C PHE A 70 3.10 18.98 0.03
N MET A 71 4.39 19.14 0.33
CA MET A 71 5.40 18.16 -0.08
C MET A 71 5.20 16.81 0.61
N VAL A 72 4.84 16.81 1.90
CA VAL A 72 4.52 15.57 2.62
C VAL A 72 3.35 14.85 1.97
N VAL A 73 2.27 15.57 1.61
CA VAL A 73 1.11 14.97 0.95
C VAL A 73 1.46 14.40 -0.41
N ALA A 74 2.21 15.13 -1.24
CA ALA A 74 2.64 14.64 -2.55
C ALA A 74 3.50 13.38 -2.44
N LEU A 75 4.49 13.40 -1.55
CA LEU A 75 5.34 12.24 -1.29
C LEU A 75 4.56 11.07 -0.69
N PHE A 76 3.59 11.32 0.18
CA PHE A 76 2.71 10.32 0.73
C PHE A 76 2.03 9.50 -0.39
N TRP A 77 1.39 10.16 -1.35
CA TRP A 77 0.73 9.48 -2.46
C TRP A 77 1.70 8.67 -3.32
N ILE A 78 2.86 9.23 -3.65
CA ILE A 78 3.88 8.56 -4.47
C ILE A 78 4.45 7.35 -3.73
N VAL A 79 4.87 7.54 -2.48
CA VAL A 79 5.52 6.51 -1.68
C VAL A 79 4.54 5.39 -1.35
N LEU A 80 3.35 5.70 -0.81
CA LEU A 80 2.38 4.68 -0.47
C LEU A 80 1.85 3.94 -1.70
N GLY A 81 1.63 4.64 -2.81
CA GLY A 81 1.24 4.00 -4.07
C GLY A 81 2.28 3.00 -4.57
N SER A 82 3.56 3.38 -4.48
CA SER A 82 4.66 2.50 -4.89
C SER A 82 4.83 1.28 -3.96
N PHE A 83 4.82 1.49 -2.65
CA PHE A 83 4.95 0.39 -1.68
C PHE A 83 3.70 -0.50 -1.64
N GLY A 84 2.52 0.05 -1.85
CA GLY A 84 1.28 -0.71 -1.97
C GLY A 84 1.23 -1.61 -3.23
N ALA A 85 2.06 -1.34 -4.23
CA ALA A 85 2.19 -2.18 -5.43
C ALA A 85 2.99 -3.47 -5.17
N ILE A 86 3.85 -3.50 -4.15
CA ILE A 86 4.76 -4.63 -3.88
C ILE A 86 4.00 -5.96 -3.73
N PRO A 87 2.94 -6.09 -2.92
CA PRO A 87 2.24 -7.35 -2.77
C PRO A 87 1.57 -7.82 -4.08
N PHE A 88 1.08 -6.91 -4.91
CA PHE A 88 0.51 -7.25 -6.22
C PHE A 88 1.58 -7.77 -7.19
N PHE A 89 2.75 -7.15 -7.19
CA PHE A 89 3.86 -7.55 -8.06
C PHE A 89 4.45 -8.90 -7.69
N TYR A 90 4.57 -9.20 -6.40
CA TYR A 90 5.11 -10.47 -5.92
C TYR A 90 4.08 -11.61 -5.85
N ALA A 91 2.80 -11.33 -6.01
CA ALA A 91 1.77 -12.35 -6.10
C ALA A 91 1.82 -13.01 -7.49
N ASN A 92 2.46 -14.17 -7.58
CA ASN A 92 2.64 -14.92 -8.83
C ASN A 92 1.32 -15.25 -9.55
N GLU A 93 0.23 -15.29 -8.82
CA GLU A 93 -1.10 -15.65 -9.31
C GLU A 93 -1.77 -14.53 -10.11
N THR A 94 -1.32 -13.29 -9.94
CA THR A 94 -1.86 -12.14 -10.68
C THR A 94 -1.21 -11.94 -12.04
N ASN A 95 0.02 -12.45 -12.25
CA ASN A 95 0.83 -12.20 -13.46
C ASN A 95 0.88 -10.72 -13.88
N MET A 96 0.80 -9.82 -12.91
CA MET A 96 0.76 -8.39 -13.17
C MET A 96 2.15 -7.84 -13.46
N SER A 97 2.23 -6.95 -14.46
CA SER A 97 3.43 -6.17 -14.66
C SER A 97 3.65 -5.17 -13.51
N MET A 98 4.86 -4.65 -13.39
CA MET A 98 5.16 -3.61 -12.38
C MET A 98 4.26 -2.38 -12.58
N THR A 99 3.99 -2.01 -13.82
CA THR A 99 3.12 -0.88 -14.17
C THR A 99 1.68 -1.13 -13.72
N ASP A 100 1.16 -2.33 -13.98
CA ASP A 100 -0.20 -2.72 -13.58
C ASP A 100 -0.35 -2.76 -12.06
N SER A 101 0.66 -3.26 -11.37
CA SER A 101 0.69 -3.31 -9.90
C SER A 101 0.67 -1.91 -9.27
N ILE A 102 1.45 -0.97 -9.84
CA ILE A 102 1.43 0.43 -9.39
C ILE A 102 0.08 1.08 -9.70
N PHE A 103 -0.47 0.83 -10.88
CA PHE A 103 -1.79 1.34 -11.27
C PHE A 103 -2.88 0.86 -10.31
N GLU A 104 -2.91 -0.44 -10.02
CA GLU A 104 -3.89 -1.05 -9.11
C GLU A 104 -3.75 -0.47 -7.69
N SER A 105 -2.52 -0.35 -7.20
CA SER A 105 -2.23 0.23 -5.88
C SER A 105 -2.69 1.69 -5.79
N ILE A 106 -2.35 2.53 -6.76
CA ILE A 106 -2.75 3.94 -6.78
C ILE A 106 -4.26 4.07 -6.94
N SER A 107 -4.86 3.27 -7.82
CA SER A 107 -6.32 3.27 -8.04
C SER A 107 -7.08 2.90 -6.76
N GLY A 108 -6.58 1.90 -6.03
CA GLY A 108 -7.12 1.53 -4.74
C GLY A 108 -6.94 2.62 -3.70
N LEU A 109 -5.75 3.15 -3.56
CA LEU A 109 -5.40 4.16 -2.56
C LEU A 109 -6.19 5.47 -2.76
N THR A 110 -6.40 5.87 -4.02
CA THR A 110 -7.19 7.06 -4.38
C THR A 110 -8.69 6.80 -4.47
N THR A 111 -9.14 5.57 -4.15
CA THR A 111 -10.55 5.16 -4.27
C THR A 111 -11.15 5.36 -5.66
N THR A 112 -10.33 5.36 -6.70
CA THR A 112 -10.77 5.52 -8.10
C THR A 112 -11.57 4.30 -8.57
N GLY A 113 -11.26 3.11 -8.04
CA GLY A 113 -11.98 1.89 -8.35
C GLY A 113 -11.75 1.35 -9.76
N ALA A 114 -10.78 1.89 -10.50
CA ALA A 114 -10.36 1.32 -11.77
C ALA A 114 -9.44 0.11 -11.51
N THR A 115 -9.66 -0.99 -12.23
CA THR A 115 -8.85 -2.20 -12.08
C THR A 115 -8.38 -2.72 -13.44
N VAL A 116 -7.15 -3.19 -13.46
CA VAL A 116 -6.57 -3.94 -14.58
C VAL A 116 -6.62 -5.44 -14.33
N ILE A 117 -7.07 -5.84 -13.13
CA ILE A 117 -7.20 -7.25 -12.76
C ILE A 117 -8.35 -7.88 -13.52
N THR A 118 -8.06 -8.97 -14.24
CA THR A 118 -9.04 -9.81 -14.93
C THR A 118 -9.15 -11.16 -14.22
N GLY A 119 -10.32 -11.78 -14.24
CA GLY A 119 -10.52 -13.11 -13.63
C GLY A 119 -10.60 -13.06 -12.09
N LEU A 120 -11.33 -12.09 -11.54
CA LEU A 120 -11.50 -11.89 -10.09
C LEU A 120 -11.92 -13.14 -9.33
N ASP A 121 -12.69 -14.04 -9.98
CA ASP A 121 -13.19 -15.27 -9.36
C ASP A 121 -12.12 -16.32 -9.07
N SER A 122 -10.96 -16.22 -9.74
CA SER A 122 -9.83 -17.15 -9.60
C SER A 122 -8.73 -16.62 -8.70
N LEU A 123 -8.85 -15.39 -8.19
CA LEU A 123 -7.81 -14.76 -7.38
C LEU A 123 -7.88 -15.18 -5.91
N PRO A 124 -6.72 -15.24 -5.23
CA PRO A 124 -6.65 -15.46 -3.79
C PRO A 124 -7.46 -14.42 -3.01
N LYS A 125 -8.12 -14.86 -1.97
CA LYS A 125 -9.00 -14.00 -1.16
C LYS A 125 -8.27 -12.87 -0.45
N SER A 126 -7.01 -13.07 -0.12
CA SER A 126 -6.15 -12.03 0.46
C SER A 126 -5.88 -10.86 -0.49
N ILE A 127 -5.70 -11.14 -1.78
CA ILE A 127 -5.54 -10.11 -2.82
C ILE A 127 -6.87 -9.39 -3.06
N LEU A 128 -7.96 -10.12 -3.14
CA LEU A 128 -9.30 -9.54 -3.24
C LEU A 128 -9.61 -8.65 -2.03
N TYR A 129 -9.22 -9.08 -0.83
CA TYR A 129 -9.42 -8.31 0.39
C TYR A 129 -8.60 -7.01 0.38
N LEU A 130 -7.35 -7.05 -0.06
CA LEU A 130 -6.54 -5.83 -0.21
C LEU A 130 -7.16 -4.88 -1.24
N SER A 131 -7.57 -5.40 -2.38
CA SER A 131 -8.28 -4.62 -3.41
C SER A 131 -9.60 -4.05 -2.90
N LEU A 132 -10.35 -4.81 -2.08
CA LEU A 132 -11.62 -4.35 -1.48
C LEU A 132 -11.44 -3.29 -0.39
N ILE A 133 -10.39 -3.38 0.44
CA ILE A 133 -10.09 -2.33 1.43
C ILE A 133 -9.82 -1.00 0.72
N HIS A 134 -9.20 -1.06 -0.44
CA HIS A 134 -8.89 0.11 -1.25
C HIS A 134 -10.06 0.54 -2.15
N ILE A 135 -11.03 -0.34 -2.43
CA ILE A 135 -12.23 -0.04 -3.24
C ILE A 135 -13.43 0.11 -2.30
N SER A 136 -13.59 1.26 -1.71
CA SER A 136 -14.74 1.56 -0.85
C SER A 136 -16.03 1.87 -1.63
N GLU A 137 -16.26 1.23 -2.79
CA GLU A 137 -17.51 1.38 -3.52
C GLU A 137 -18.33 0.09 -3.52
N PRO A 138 -19.45 0.03 -2.77
CA PRO A 138 -20.39 -1.11 -2.80
C PRO A 138 -21.17 -1.22 -4.10
N THR A 139 -21.00 -0.32 -5.04
CA THR A 139 -21.80 -0.22 -6.27
C THR A 139 -21.41 -1.21 -7.37
N ARG A 140 -20.18 -1.78 -7.34
CA ARG A 140 -19.75 -2.72 -8.38
C ARG A 140 -20.25 -4.16 -8.18
N LEU A 141 -20.56 -4.57 -6.95
CA LEU A 141 -21.13 -5.90 -6.68
C LEU A 141 -22.57 -6.08 -7.21
N ARG A 142 -23.25 -5.00 -7.59
CA ARG A 142 -24.60 -5.04 -8.17
C ARG A 142 -24.65 -5.26 -9.69
N ARG A 143 -23.52 -5.30 -10.38
CA ARG A 143 -23.48 -5.48 -11.85
C ARG A 143 -23.13 -6.89 -12.32
N ILE A 144 -22.99 -7.83 -11.40
CA ILE A 144 -22.72 -9.25 -11.71
C ILE A 144 -23.89 -10.12 -11.21
N SER A 145 -25.10 -9.65 -11.43
CA SER A 145 -26.31 -10.49 -11.31
C SER A 145 -27.12 -10.39 -12.59
#